data_5ed58aa530ba48f656791929b7d9efb6
#
_entry.id   5ed58aa530ba48f656791929b7d9efb6
#
_cell.length_a   1.000
_cell.length_b   1.000
_cell.length_c   1.000
_cell.angle_alpha   90.00
_cell.angle_beta   90.00
_cell.angle_gamma   90.00
#
_symmetry.space_group_name_H-M   'P 1'
#
loop_
_entity.id
_entity.type
_entity.pdbx_description
1 polymer ?
#
loop_
_entity_poly.entity_id
_entity_poly.type
_entity_poly.pdbx_seq_one_letter_code
_entity_poly.pdbx_strand_id
1 'polypeptide(L)'
;MKRTYCTLALFLALALIPLTSSAFEIGARGYYWFPSLDGKVRVDEAASIGTIVDFENDLAIEDEDYPSGEVFVGVGKHHLDLGYTKIDYSGSNVLNRTIVFNGETYPVSSLVSSSIEYKMIDFHYQYDFINLENALAGFSLGGVFQVKYLDGEITLKTTGLDEKEDFTLPIPMVGLNLHIGIIADILEARVRGTAMTYSGNSMYELVGDISWTPFPFISIHGGYKTFVIDVDEEDVLLDYNMSGPYAAITISF
;
A
#
# COMPACT_ATOMS: atom_id res chain seq x y z
N MET A 1 -2.77 -30.65 19.38
CA MET A 1 -3.49 -29.98 20.50
C MET A 1 -2.81 -28.72 21.07
N LYS A 2 -1.54 -28.40 20.81
CA LYS A 2 -0.88 -27.18 21.36
C LYS A 2 -1.13 -25.87 20.56
N ARG A 3 -1.61 -25.93 19.32
CA ARG A 3 -1.88 -24.74 18.49
C ARG A 3 -3.23 -24.04 18.80
N THR A 4 -4.21 -24.75 19.32
CA THR A 4 -5.55 -24.20 19.63
C THR A 4 -5.56 -23.34 20.89
N TYR A 5 -4.63 -23.54 21.82
CA TYR A 5 -4.57 -22.76 23.07
C TYR A 5 -3.90 -21.39 22.89
N CYS A 6 -3.06 -21.21 21.88
CA CYS A 6 -2.40 -19.92 21.61
C CYS A 6 -3.38 -18.90 21.00
N THR A 7 -4.30 -19.36 20.12
CA THR A 7 -5.36 -18.51 19.55
C THR A 7 -6.40 -18.12 20.58
N LEU A 8 -6.77 -19.02 21.48
CA LEU A 8 -7.74 -18.72 22.55
C LEU A 8 -7.16 -17.76 23.61
N ALA A 9 -5.86 -17.86 23.91
CA ALA A 9 -5.17 -16.96 24.84
C ALA A 9 -5.02 -15.53 24.27
N LEU A 10 -4.87 -15.37 22.95
CA LEU A 10 -4.80 -14.07 22.30
C LEU A 10 -6.18 -13.37 22.32
N PHE A 11 -7.28 -14.11 22.12
CA PHE A 11 -8.64 -13.57 22.24
C PHE A 11 -9.01 -13.24 23.68
N LEU A 12 -8.53 -14.00 24.67
CA LEU A 12 -8.80 -13.75 26.08
C LEU A 12 -7.99 -12.56 26.62
N ALA A 13 -6.80 -12.31 26.09
CA ALA A 13 -5.96 -11.16 26.45
C ALA A 13 -6.56 -9.83 25.96
N LEU A 14 -7.26 -9.82 24.82
CA LEU A 14 -7.99 -8.64 24.33
C LEU A 14 -9.23 -8.32 25.19
N ALA A 15 -9.82 -9.30 25.85
CA ALA A 15 -11.01 -9.12 26.69
C ALA A 15 -10.75 -8.58 28.11
N LEU A 16 -9.47 -8.42 28.49
CA LEU A 16 -9.05 -7.96 29.82
C LEU A 16 -8.52 -6.52 29.87
N ILE A 17 -8.67 -5.75 28.79
CA ILE A 17 -8.37 -4.32 28.83
C ILE A 17 -9.44 -3.65 29.69
N PRO A 18 -9.08 -2.98 30.82
CA PRO A 18 -10.08 -2.28 31.61
C PRO A 18 -10.72 -1.17 30.76
N LEU A 19 -12.00 -1.28 30.49
CA LEU A 19 -12.84 -0.27 29.86
C LEU A 19 -13.00 0.94 30.82
N THR A 20 -11.92 1.65 31.03
CA THR A 20 -12.01 3.02 31.53
C THR A 20 -12.43 3.86 30.34
N SER A 21 -13.62 4.39 30.30
CA SER A 21 -14.26 5.38 29.40
C SER A 21 -13.40 5.92 28.21
N SER A 22 -12.59 5.08 27.60
CA SER A 22 -11.86 5.37 26.37
C SER A 22 -12.82 5.12 25.21
N ALA A 23 -12.94 6.06 24.30
CA ALA A 23 -13.71 5.87 23.08
C ALA A 23 -13.25 4.55 22.41
N PHE A 24 -14.21 3.67 22.18
CA PHE A 24 -14.00 2.44 21.43
C PHE A 24 -14.61 2.64 20.06
N GLU A 25 -13.85 2.37 19.04
CA GLU A 25 -14.29 2.43 17.65
C GLU A 25 -13.96 1.11 16.96
N ILE A 26 -14.88 0.61 16.15
CA ILE A 26 -14.65 -0.50 15.24
C ILE A 26 -15.34 -0.19 13.92
N GLY A 27 -14.66 -0.47 12.81
CA GLY A 27 -15.25 -0.18 11.51
C GLY A 27 -14.59 -0.92 10.36
N ALA A 28 -15.19 -0.70 9.20
CA ALA A 28 -14.68 -1.17 7.93
C ALA A 28 -14.78 -0.07 6.89
N ARG A 29 -13.81 -0.01 5.99
CA ARG A 29 -13.74 0.92 4.86
C ARG A 29 -13.58 0.14 3.58
N GLY A 30 -14.43 0.43 2.59
CA GLY A 30 -14.23 0.04 1.21
C GLY A 30 -13.81 1.26 0.41
N TYR A 31 -12.76 1.15 -0.41
CA TYR A 31 -12.33 2.24 -1.26
C TYR A 31 -11.98 1.75 -2.67
N TYR A 32 -12.12 2.66 -3.63
CA TYR A 32 -11.74 2.45 -5.01
C TYR A 32 -10.64 3.44 -5.35
N TRP A 33 -9.47 2.93 -5.70
CA TRP A 33 -8.26 3.71 -5.95
C TRP A 33 -8.00 3.76 -7.45
N PHE A 34 -7.66 4.95 -7.97
CA PHE A 34 -7.42 5.26 -9.37
C PHE A 34 -5.96 5.71 -9.57
N PRO A 35 -4.97 4.82 -9.39
CA PRO A 35 -3.57 5.20 -9.48
C PRO A 35 -3.09 5.24 -10.92
N SER A 36 -2.20 6.18 -11.22
CA SER A 36 -1.26 6.07 -12.33
C SER A 36 -0.02 5.31 -11.88
N LEU A 37 0.46 4.42 -12.72
CA LEU A 37 1.70 3.68 -12.53
C LEU A 37 2.82 4.30 -13.37
N ASP A 38 3.88 4.74 -12.72
CA ASP A 38 5.16 5.09 -13.36
C ASP A 38 6.25 4.21 -12.75
N GLY A 39 7.10 3.60 -13.59
CA GLY A 39 8.16 2.77 -13.04
C GLY A 39 9.12 2.20 -14.05
N LYS A 40 10.27 1.83 -13.50
CA LYS A 40 11.38 1.19 -14.23
C LYS A 40 11.98 0.10 -13.39
N VAL A 41 12.36 -0.97 -14.04
CA VAL A 41 13.02 -2.09 -13.40
C VAL A 41 14.24 -2.54 -14.21
N ARG A 42 15.30 -2.93 -13.51
CA ARG A 42 16.44 -3.68 -14.04
C ARG A 42 16.72 -4.83 -13.10
N VAL A 43 16.87 -6.00 -13.65
CA VAL A 43 17.29 -7.20 -12.92
C VAL A 43 18.51 -7.76 -13.63
N ASP A 44 19.62 -7.86 -12.90
CA ASP A 44 20.88 -8.43 -13.38
C ASP A 44 20.95 -9.91 -12.95
N GLU A 45 21.65 -10.73 -13.71
CA GLU A 45 21.95 -12.11 -13.33
C GLU A 45 23.43 -12.40 -13.53
N ALA A 46 24.10 -12.88 -12.47
CA ALA A 46 25.49 -13.36 -12.33
C ALA A 46 26.57 -12.86 -13.32
N ALA A 47 26.31 -12.80 -14.62
CA ALA A 47 27.24 -12.36 -15.65
C ALA A 47 26.58 -11.48 -16.74
N SER A 48 25.30 -11.16 -16.57
CA SER A 48 24.50 -10.40 -17.55
C SER A 48 23.91 -9.18 -16.88
N ILE A 49 24.32 -7.99 -17.33
CA ILE A 49 23.71 -6.73 -16.89
C ILE A 49 22.37 -6.58 -17.60
N GLY A 50 21.30 -6.45 -16.84
CA GLY A 50 19.94 -6.23 -17.33
C GLY A 50 19.77 -4.87 -17.99
N THR A 51 18.79 -4.76 -18.83
CA THR A 51 18.35 -3.49 -19.41
C THR A 51 17.38 -2.82 -18.46
N ILE A 52 17.46 -1.51 -18.27
CA ILE A 52 16.40 -0.76 -17.60
C ILE A 52 15.15 -0.81 -18.48
N VAL A 53 14.09 -1.46 -17.98
CA VAL A 53 12.80 -1.65 -18.64
C VAL A 53 11.80 -0.65 -18.06
N ASP A 54 11.21 0.16 -18.93
CA ASP A 54 10.18 1.13 -18.59
C ASP A 54 8.80 0.48 -18.75
N PHE A 55 7.94 0.56 -17.71
CA PHE A 55 6.66 -0.13 -17.70
C PHE A 55 5.69 0.37 -18.78
N GLU A 56 5.63 1.68 -18.99
CA GLU A 56 4.75 2.28 -20.00
C GLU A 56 5.37 2.15 -21.41
N ASN A 57 6.62 2.57 -21.58
CA ASN A 57 7.21 2.72 -22.92
C ASN A 57 7.72 1.41 -23.53
N ASP A 58 8.26 0.49 -22.72
CA ASP A 58 8.78 -0.78 -23.21
C ASP A 58 7.73 -1.90 -23.14
N LEU A 59 6.89 -1.92 -22.10
CA LEU A 59 5.94 -3.00 -21.84
C LEU A 59 4.49 -2.63 -22.20
N ALA A 60 4.17 -1.35 -22.44
CA ALA A 60 2.82 -0.83 -22.66
C ALA A 60 1.84 -1.23 -21.53
N ILE A 61 2.32 -1.19 -20.28
CA ILE A 61 1.47 -1.34 -19.12
C ILE A 61 0.65 -0.05 -18.98
N GLU A 62 -0.67 -0.19 -18.89
CA GLU A 62 -1.61 0.92 -18.74
C GLU A 62 -2.02 1.06 -17.27
N ASP A 63 -2.54 2.25 -16.92
CA ASP A 63 -3.12 2.51 -15.61
C ASP A 63 -4.34 1.64 -15.37
N GLU A 64 -4.48 1.13 -14.16
CA GLU A 64 -5.59 0.27 -13.75
C GLU A 64 -6.14 0.71 -12.39
N ASP A 65 -7.44 0.47 -12.17
CA ASP A 65 -8.16 0.87 -10.98
C ASP A 65 -8.39 -0.30 -10.04
N TYR A 66 -8.25 -0.08 -8.71
CA TYR A 66 -8.30 -1.17 -7.74
C TYR A 66 -9.30 -0.98 -6.62
N PRO A 67 -10.22 -1.96 -6.44
CA PRO A 67 -11.00 -2.05 -5.23
C PRO A 67 -10.11 -2.49 -4.05
N SER A 68 -10.31 -1.89 -2.90
CA SER A 68 -9.57 -2.16 -1.69
C SER A 68 -10.51 -2.21 -0.49
N GLY A 69 -10.10 -2.93 0.54
CA GLY A 69 -10.85 -3.04 1.78
C GLY A 69 -9.94 -2.89 2.99
N GLU A 70 -10.46 -2.28 4.05
CA GLU A 70 -9.77 -2.07 5.31
C GLU A 70 -10.73 -2.34 6.47
N VAL A 71 -10.23 -2.95 7.53
CA VAL A 71 -10.93 -3.06 8.81
C VAL A 71 -10.07 -2.41 9.88
N PHE A 72 -10.70 -1.76 10.85
CA PHE A 72 -9.97 -1.05 11.88
C PHE A 72 -10.64 -1.13 13.24
N VAL A 73 -9.83 -0.92 14.28
CA VAL A 73 -10.29 -0.81 15.66
C VAL A 73 -9.48 0.28 16.38
N GLY A 74 -10.19 1.14 17.10
CA GLY A 74 -9.63 2.18 17.96
C GLY A 74 -9.98 1.94 19.43
N VAL A 75 -9.02 2.14 20.33
CA VAL A 75 -9.24 2.10 21.78
C VAL A 75 -8.47 3.24 22.44
N GLY A 76 -9.16 4.32 22.76
CA GLY A 76 -8.53 5.53 23.31
C GLY A 76 -7.55 6.15 22.33
N LYS A 77 -6.25 6.05 22.65
CA LYS A 77 -5.15 6.60 21.83
C LYS A 77 -4.53 5.58 20.86
N HIS A 78 -5.01 4.35 20.85
CA HIS A 78 -4.46 3.26 20.06
C HIS A 78 -5.39 2.92 18.91
N HIS A 79 -4.87 2.86 17.70
CA HIS A 79 -5.60 2.49 16.49
C HIS A 79 -4.84 1.39 15.76
N LEU A 80 -5.57 0.40 15.27
CA LEU A 80 -5.07 -0.71 14.48
C LEU A 80 -5.90 -0.81 13.22
N ASP A 81 -5.24 -0.85 12.06
CA ASP A 81 -5.87 -1.01 10.76
C ASP A 81 -5.26 -2.19 10.01
N LEU A 82 -6.07 -2.92 9.28
CA LEU A 82 -5.64 -3.98 8.38
C LEU A 82 -6.32 -3.79 7.03
N GLY A 83 -5.51 -3.48 6.02
CA GLY A 83 -5.94 -3.25 4.64
C GLY A 83 -5.55 -4.38 3.69
N TYR A 84 -6.30 -4.53 2.61
CA TYR A 84 -6.03 -5.45 1.51
C TYR A 84 -6.37 -4.82 0.17
N THR A 85 -5.43 -4.94 -0.77
CA THR A 85 -5.61 -4.57 -2.19
C THR A 85 -4.99 -5.66 -3.07
N LYS A 86 -5.69 -6.08 -4.12
CA LYS A 86 -5.09 -6.89 -5.19
C LYS A 86 -4.74 -5.96 -6.35
N ILE A 87 -3.50 -6.00 -6.76
CA ILE A 87 -2.95 -5.25 -7.90
C ILE A 87 -2.72 -6.24 -9.05
N ASP A 88 -3.07 -5.83 -10.27
CA ASP A 88 -3.01 -6.69 -11.46
C ASP A 88 -2.82 -5.79 -12.68
N TYR A 89 -1.57 -5.63 -13.11
CA TYR A 89 -1.20 -4.89 -14.30
C TYR A 89 -0.84 -5.83 -15.44
N SER A 90 -1.21 -5.48 -16.65
CA SER A 90 -0.81 -6.22 -17.85
C SER A 90 -0.52 -5.29 -19.01
N GLY A 91 0.37 -5.73 -19.89
CA GLY A 91 0.73 -5.01 -21.09
C GLY A 91 1.17 -5.93 -22.21
N SER A 92 1.15 -5.42 -23.44
CA SER A 92 1.69 -6.15 -24.60
C SER A 92 2.23 -5.15 -25.61
N ASN A 93 3.52 -5.27 -25.94
CA ASN A 93 4.20 -4.35 -26.83
C ASN A 93 5.15 -5.06 -27.80
N VAL A 94 5.38 -4.45 -28.95
CA VAL A 94 6.44 -4.85 -29.88
C VAL A 94 7.68 -4.04 -29.52
N LEU A 95 8.73 -4.72 -29.06
CA LEU A 95 9.93 -4.06 -28.59
C LEU A 95 10.61 -3.22 -29.69
N ASN A 96 10.93 -1.98 -29.37
CA ASN A 96 11.69 -1.07 -30.24
C ASN A 96 13.22 -1.21 -30.06
N ARG A 97 13.67 -1.98 -29.07
CA ARG A 97 15.06 -2.29 -28.75
C ARG A 97 15.17 -3.69 -28.14
N THR A 98 16.36 -4.24 -28.10
CA THR A 98 16.62 -5.49 -27.36
C THR A 98 16.60 -5.21 -25.87
N ILE A 99 15.92 -6.06 -25.11
CA ILE A 99 15.84 -6.03 -23.64
C ILE A 99 16.53 -7.28 -23.10
N VAL A 100 17.31 -7.11 -22.03
CA VAL A 100 17.83 -8.20 -21.20
C VAL A 100 17.16 -8.08 -19.84
N PHE A 101 16.46 -9.12 -19.44
CA PHE A 101 15.75 -9.18 -18.16
C PHE A 101 15.95 -10.56 -17.54
N ASN A 102 16.38 -10.61 -16.28
CA ASN A 102 16.67 -11.84 -15.54
C ASN A 102 17.55 -12.84 -16.35
N GLY A 103 18.64 -12.33 -16.95
CA GLY A 103 19.57 -13.13 -17.76
C GLY A 103 19.10 -13.49 -19.18
N GLU A 104 17.82 -13.37 -19.49
CA GLU A 104 17.24 -13.72 -20.77
C GLU A 104 17.16 -12.51 -21.72
N THR A 105 17.34 -12.77 -23.02
CA THR A 105 17.36 -11.74 -24.06
C THR A 105 16.09 -11.76 -24.89
N TYR A 106 15.40 -10.61 -24.90
CA TYR A 106 14.21 -10.34 -25.71
C TYR A 106 14.62 -9.46 -26.91
N PRO A 107 14.65 -10.02 -28.13
CA PRO A 107 15.14 -9.28 -29.29
C PRO A 107 14.22 -8.12 -29.69
N VAL A 108 14.82 -7.09 -30.32
CA VAL A 108 14.05 -6.03 -30.99
C VAL A 108 13.03 -6.62 -31.97
N SER A 109 11.87 -6.00 -32.09
CA SER A 109 10.71 -6.44 -32.90
C SER A 109 10.02 -7.72 -32.40
N SER A 110 10.37 -8.23 -31.21
CA SER A 110 9.60 -9.28 -30.55
C SER A 110 8.33 -8.68 -29.93
N LEU A 111 7.21 -9.40 -30.07
CA LEU A 111 6.01 -9.13 -29.30
C LEU A 111 6.23 -9.68 -27.89
N VAL A 112 6.20 -8.83 -26.89
CA VAL A 112 6.32 -9.19 -25.47
C VAL A 112 5.00 -8.90 -24.79
N SER A 113 4.50 -9.89 -24.03
CA SER A 113 3.40 -9.73 -23.07
C SER A 113 3.96 -9.74 -21.66
N SER A 114 3.54 -8.78 -20.85
CA SER A 114 4.00 -8.59 -19.47
C SER A 114 2.82 -8.59 -18.52
N SER A 115 3.03 -9.08 -17.29
CA SER A 115 2.09 -8.88 -16.19
C SER A 115 2.83 -8.68 -14.87
N ILE A 116 2.23 -7.86 -14.00
CA ILE A 116 2.68 -7.63 -12.62
C ILE A 116 1.46 -7.84 -11.73
N GLU A 117 1.41 -8.98 -11.05
CA GLU A 117 0.30 -9.32 -10.16
C GLU A 117 0.80 -9.44 -8.73
N TYR A 118 0.19 -8.73 -7.78
CA TYR A 118 0.53 -8.90 -6.36
C TYR A 118 -0.63 -8.56 -5.42
N LYS A 119 -0.57 -9.14 -4.25
CA LYS A 119 -1.41 -8.81 -3.10
C LYS A 119 -0.65 -7.83 -2.22
N MET A 120 -1.31 -6.76 -1.85
CA MET A 120 -0.81 -5.76 -0.90
C MET A 120 -1.64 -5.85 0.37
N ILE A 121 -0.98 -6.21 1.47
CA ILE A 121 -1.58 -6.25 2.81
C ILE A 121 -0.91 -5.16 3.63
N ASP A 122 -1.72 -4.24 4.14
CA ASP A 122 -1.28 -3.13 4.97
C ASP A 122 -1.68 -3.37 6.43
N PHE A 123 -0.73 -3.40 7.32
CA PHE A 123 -0.97 -3.36 8.75
C PHE A 123 -0.49 -2.03 9.30
N HIS A 124 -1.35 -1.29 10.00
CA HIS A 124 -0.99 -0.05 10.66
C HIS A 124 -1.28 -0.15 12.15
N TYR A 125 -0.34 0.36 12.94
CA TYR A 125 -0.55 0.69 14.35
C TYR A 125 -0.25 2.18 14.55
N GLN A 126 -1.21 2.91 15.12
CA GLN A 126 -1.08 4.33 15.43
C GLN A 126 -1.23 4.54 16.95
N TYR A 127 -0.43 5.44 17.48
CA TYR A 127 -0.55 5.94 18.84
C TYR A 127 -0.65 7.48 18.83
N ASP A 128 -1.76 8.02 19.32
CA ASP A 128 -2.01 9.46 19.40
C ASP A 128 -1.34 10.06 20.64
N PHE A 129 -0.19 10.69 20.46
CA PHE A 129 0.50 11.37 21.55
C PHE A 129 -0.12 12.74 21.84
N ILE A 130 -0.74 13.41 20.86
CA ILE A 130 -1.61 14.57 21.02
C ILE A 130 -3.01 14.19 20.58
N ASN A 131 -3.97 14.29 21.50
CA ASN A 131 -5.38 14.11 21.21
C ASN A 131 -6.14 15.23 21.91
N LEU A 132 -6.70 16.14 21.12
CA LEU A 132 -7.48 17.31 21.55
C LEU A 132 -8.90 17.27 20.96
N GLU A 133 -9.42 16.09 20.67
CA GLU A 133 -10.76 15.89 20.07
C GLU A 133 -11.86 16.62 20.82
N ASN A 134 -11.78 16.65 22.15
CA ASN A 134 -12.75 17.34 23.00
C ASN A 134 -12.51 18.86 23.14
N ALA A 135 -11.38 19.38 22.68
CA ALA A 135 -10.98 20.78 22.94
C ALA A 135 -10.86 21.65 21.69
N LEU A 136 -10.46 21.09 20.55
CA LEU A 136 -10.16 21.79 19.31
C LEU A 136 -10.74 21.05 18.09
N ALA A 137 -12.06 20.92 18.04
CA ALA A 137 -12.79 20.39 16.86
C ALA A 137 -12.18 19.10 16.24
N GLY A 138 -11.65 18.20 17.09
CA GLY A 138 -11.15 16.93 16.60
C GLY A 138 -9.71 16.93 16.12
N PHE A 139 -8.78 17.66 16.76
CA PHE A 139 -7.36 17.60 16.42
C PHE A 139 -6.68 16.41 17.09
N SER A 140 -5.99 15.57 16.29
CA SER A 140 -5.04 14.59 16.83
C SER A 140 -3.76 14.51 16.01
N LEU A 141 -2.65 14.15 16.66
CA LEU A 141 -1.36 13.87 16.06
C LEU A 141 -0.80 12.58 16.66
N GLY A 142 -0.60 11.58 15.82
CA GLY A 142 -0.11 10.26 16.21
C GLY A 142 1.14 9.84 15.47
N GLY A 143 1.91 8.96 16.12
CA GLY A 143 2.97 8.20 15.48
C GLY A 143 2.39 6.93 14.86
N VAL A 144 2.86 6.57 13.67
CA VAL A 144 2.41 5.39 12.92
C VAL A 144 3.56 4.43 12.73
N PHE A 145 3.31 3.15 13.01
CA PHE A 145 4.11 2.03 12.54
C PHE A 145 3.28 1.26 11.51
N GLN A 146 3.84 1.07 10.33
CA GLN A 146 3.19 0.36 9.23
C GLN A 146 4.06 -0.83 8.81
N VAL A 147 3.43 -1.95 8.49
CA VAL A 147 4.06 -3.04 7.73
C VAL A 147 3.22 -3.25 6.47
N LYS A 148 3.82 -2.97 5.33
CA LYS A 148 3.25 -3.26 4.03
C LYS A 148 3.85 -4.57 3.53
N TYR A 149 3.01 -5.56 3.28
CA TYR A 149 3.41 -6.87 2.78
C TYR A 149 2.95 -7.01 1.33
N LEU A 150 3.92 -7.14 0.43
CA LEU A 150 3.70 -7.38 -1.00
C LEU A 150 4.05 -8.83 -1.30
N ASP A 151 3.16 -9.56 -1.97
CA ASP A 151 3.34 -10.96 -2.36
C ASP A 151 2.76 -11.15 -3.76
N GLY A 152 3.62 -11.45 -4.73
CA GLY A 152 3.20 -11.51 -6.11
C GLY A 152 4.24 -12.02 -7.08
N GLU A 153 4.00 -11.76 -8.36
CA GLU A 153 4.80 -12.24 -9.47
C GLU A 153 4.90 -11.21 -10.60
N ILE A 154 6.04 -11.24 -11.29
CA ILE A 154 6.27 -10.51 -12.55
C ILE A 154 6.47 -11.56 -13.63
N THR A 155 5.77 -11.42 -14.76
CA THR A 155 5.89 -12.34 -15.89
C THR A 155 6.23 -11.57 -17.16
N LEU A 156 7.22 -12.07 -17.92
CA LEU A 156 7.56 -11.61 -19.27
C LEU A 156 7.50 -12.77 -20.25
N LYS A 157 6.70 -12.66 -21.31
CA LYS A 157 6.48 -13.72 -22.31
C LYS A 157 6.73 -13.22 -23.71
N THR A 158 7.42 -14.03 -24.51
CA THR A 158 7.51 -13.89 -25.95
C THR A 158 7.54 -15.27 -26.62
N THR A 159 7.57 -15.34 -27.94
CA THR A 159 7.58 -16.64 -28.64
C THR A 159 8.80 -17.46 -28.25
N GLY A 160 8.57 -18.57 -27.53
CA GLY A 160 9.60 -19.51 -27.10
C GLY A 160 10.31 -19.15 -25.79
N LEU A 161 9.92 -18.06 -25.12
CA LEU A 161 10.46 -17.65 -23.84
C LEU A 161 9.31 -17.22 -22.90
N ASP A 162 9.27 -17.76 -21.69
CA ASP A 162 8.26 -17.50 -20.67
C ASP A 162 8.97 -17.41 -19.30
N GLU A 163 9.33 -16.19 -18.91
CA GLU A 163 10.01 -15.91 -17.66
C GLU A 163 9.02 -15.42 -16.60
N LYS A 164 9.19 -15.95 -15.40
CA LYS A 164 8.37 -15.64 -14.24
C LYS A 164 9.25 -15.50 -13.01
N GLU A 165 9.09 -14.40 -12.29
CA GLU A 165 9.79 -14.13 -11.03
C GLU A 165 8.78 -13.87 -9.92
N ASP A 166 8.82 -14.67 -8.85
CA ASP A 166 8.00 -14.51 -7.67
C ASP A 166 8.72 -13.60 -6.66
N PHE A 167 8.00 -12.70 -6.02
CA PHE A 167 8.57 -11.85 -4.99
C PHE A 167 7.69 -11.81 -3.73
N THR A 168 8.35 -11.65 -2.59
CA THR A 168 7.70 -11.42 -1.29
C THR A 168 8.48 -10.35 -0.54
N LEU A 169 7.83 -9.21 -0.27
CA LEU A 169 8.50 -8.03 0.28
C LEU A 169 7.74 -7.47 1.50
N PRO A 170 8.21 -7.73 2.72
CA PRO A 170 7.73 -7.06 3.91
C PRO A 170 8.45 -5.72 4.10
N ILE A 171 7.71 -4.61 4.09
CA ILE A 171 8.23 -3.24 4.18
C ILE A 171 7.78 -2.62 5.50
N PRO A 172 8.63 -2.58 6.54
CA PRO A 172 8.34 -1.86 7.77
C PRO A 172 8.61 -0.37 7.57
N MET A 173 7.62 0.47 7.86
CA MET A 173 7.70 1.92 7.75
C MET A 173 7.28 2.58 9.06
N VAL A 174 7.79 3.78 9.31
CA VAL A 174 7.38 4.62 10.44
C VAL A 174 6.98 5.99 9.95
N GLY A 175 6.08 6.65 10.68
CA GLY A 175 5.60 7.94 10.24
C GLY A 175 4.69 8.65 11.22
N LEU A 176 3.90 9.57 10.67
CA LEU A 176 2.97 10.40 11.43
C LEU A 176 1.59 10.38 10.78
N ASN A 177 0.56 10.53 11.61
CA ASN A 177 -0.80 10.80 11.18
C ASN A 177 -1.29 12.08 11.86
N LEU A 178 -1.78 13.00 11.06
CA LEU A 178 -2.44 14.22 11.47
C LEU A 178 -3.92 14.11 11.14
N HIS A 179 -4.80 14.36 12.11
CA HIS A 179 -6.23 14.43 11.94
C HIS A 179 -6.76 15.77 12.44
N ILE A 180 -7.68 16.36 11.68
CA ILE A 180 -8.28 17.67 11.98
C ILE A 180 -9.78 17.61 11.67
N GLY A 181 -10.63 17.79 12.67
CA GLY A 181 -12.05 18.09 12.48
C GLY A 181 -12.23 19.52 11.98
N ILE A 182 -12.84 19.69 10.82
CA ILE A 182 -13.13 21.00 10.22
C ILE A 182 -14.49 21.51 10.72
N ILE A 183 -15.48 20.63 10.74
CA ILE A 183 -16.84 20.89 11.27
C ILE A 183 -17.18 19.74 12.21
N ALA A 184 -16.72 19.82 13.45
CA ALA A 184 -16.88 18.75 14.44
C ALA A 184 -16.65 17.35 13.79
N ASP A 185 -17.50 16.37 14.10
CA ASP A 185 -17.41 15.00 13.56
C ASP A 185 -18.11 14.86 12.17
N ILE A 186 -18.48 15.98 11.51
CA ILE A 186 -19.19 15.97 10.23
C ILE A 186 -18.26 16.07 9.04
N LEU A 187 -17.23 16.92 9.14
CA LEU A 187 -16.25 17.14 8.08
C LEU A 187 -14.85 17.13 8.69
N GLU A 188 -14.03 16.20 8.26
CA GLU A 188 -12.70 15.98 8.79
C GLU A 188 -11.66 15.90 7.67
N ALA A 189 -10.42 16.22 8.00
CA ALA A 189 -9.27 16.04 7.12
C ALA A 189 -8.21 15.21 7.84
N ARG A 190 -7.56 14.31 7.10
CA ARG A 190 -6.48 13.45 7.59
C ARG A 190 -5.32 13.46 6.62
N VAL A 191 -4.10 13.47 7.16
CA VAL A 191 -2.87 13.26 6.39
C VAL A 191 -2.01 12.26 7.13
N ARG A 192 -1.67 11.15 6.47
CA ARG A 192 -0.76 10.13 6.99
C ARG A 192 0.43 10.00 6.05
N GLY A 193 1.63 10.08 6.60
CA GLY A 193 2.88 9.84 5.89
C GLY A 193 3.72 8.82 6.63
N THR A 194 4.19 7.79 5.94
CA THR A 194 5.09 6.76 6.46
C THR A 194 6.25 6.54 5.51
N ALA A 195 7.41 6.22 6.03
CA ALA A 195 8.61 6.01 5.23
C ALA A 195 9.54 4.98 5.87
N MET A 196 10.37 4.37 5.03
CA MET A 196 11.54 3.59 5.40
C MET A 196 12.71 4.02 4.52
N THR A 197 13.90 4.06 5.11
CA THR A 197 15.16 4.23 4.38
C THR A 197 16.17 3.22 4.93
N TYR A 198 16.78 2.44 4.06
CA TYR A 198 17.78 1.46 4.42
C TYR A 198 18.78 1.26 3.28
N SER A 199 20.09 1.37 3.58
CA SER A 199 21.20 1.12 2.63
C SER A 199 21.15 1.94 1.32
N GLY A 200 20.56 3.14 1.34
CA GLY A 200 20.38 3.96 0.13
C GLY A 200 19.01 3.80 -0.53
N ASN A 201 18.30 2.73 -0.24
CA ASN A 201 16.94 2.49 -0.73
C ASN A 201 15.92 3.28 0.08
N SER A 202 14.87 3.74 -0.55
CA SER A 202 13.79 4.46 0.11
C SER A 202 12.42 3.98 -0.32
N MET A 203 11.49 3.95 0.63
CA MET A 203 10.09 3.64 0.40
C MET A 203 9.24 4.58 1.23
N TYR A 204 8.19 5.14 0.63
CA TYR A 204 7.26 5.97 1.39
C TYR A 204 5.83 5.86 0.88
N GLU A 205 4.91 6.10 1.78
CA GLU A 205 3.48 6.25 1.48
C GLU A 205 2.97 7.56 2.06
N LEU A 206 2.22 8.31 1.26
CA LEU A 206 1.51 9.51 1.68
C LEU A 206 0.03 9.36 1.31
N VAL A 207 -0.85 9.58 2.29
CA VAL A 207 -2.30 9.56 2.11
C VAL A 207 -2.87 10.85 2.66
N GLY A 208 -3.60 11.59 1.82
CA GLY A 208 -4.42 12.73 2.20
C GLY A 208 -5.89 12.41 2.00
N ASP A 209 -6.74 12.74 2.96
CA ASP A 209 -8.14 12.32 3.01
C ASP A 209 -9.02 13.45 3.55
N ILE A 210 -10.19 13.63 2.94
CA ILE A 210 -11.28 14.43 3.47
C ILE A 210 -12.49 13.52 3.61
N SER A 211 -13.07 13.47 4.81
CA SER A 211 -14.25 12.68 5.11
C SER A 211 -15.45 13.56 5.46
N TRP A 212 -16.60 13.14 4.98
CA TRP A 212 -17.90 13.72 5.28
C TRP A 212 -18.81 12.65 5.87
N THR A 213 -19.35 12.89 7.07
CA THR A 213 -20.22 12.00 7.82
C THR A 213 -21.66 12.51 7.81
N PRO A 214 -22.44 12.28 6.71
CA PRO A 214 -23.80 12.77 6.58
C PRO A 214 -24.81 12.10 7.53
N PHE A 215 -24.51 10.89 7.96
CA PHE A 215 -25.35 10.09 8.84
C PHE A 215 -24.49 9.45 9.92
N PRO A 216 -25.03 9.19 11.11
CA PRO A 216 -24.33 8.38 12.12
C PRO A 216 -23.80 7.08 11.52
N PHE A 217 -22.58 6.71 11.86
CA PHE A 217 -21.89 5.47 11.43
C PHE A 217 -21.49 5.36 9.97
N ILE A 218 -21.81 6.35 9.10
CA ILE A 218 -21.46 6.29 7.67
C ILE A 218 -20.69 7.53 7.27
N SER A 219 -19.46 7.36 6.79
CA SER A 219 -18.62 8.43 6.26
C SER A 219 -18.28 8.18 4.79
N ILE A 220 -18.26 9.24 4.00
CA ILE A 220 -17.84 9.23 2.60
C ILE A 220 -16.51 9.97 2.54
N HIS A 221 -15.53 9.39 1.84
CA HIS A 221 -14.19 9.94 1.75
C HIS A 221 -13.81 10.23 0.31
N GLY A 222 -13.02 11.28 0.14
CA GLY A 222 -12.24 11.53 -1.07
C GLY A 222 -10.82 11.88 -0.69
N GLY A 223 -9.86 11.27 -1.36
CA GLY A 223 -8.47 11.46 -1.00
C GLY A 223 -7.51 11.20 -2.15
N TYR A 224 -6.24 11.32 -1.83
CA TYR A 224 -5.13 11.03 -2.73
C TYR A 224 -4.10 10.16 -2.00
N LYS A 225 -3.65 9.10 -2.66
CA LYS A 225 -2.65 8.17 -2.11
C LYS A 225 -1.48 8.09 -3.08
N THR A 226 -0.27 8.14 -2.54
CA THR A 226 0.99 7.93 -3.25
C THR A 226 1.77 6.86 -2.53
N PHE A 227 2.28 5.88 -3.27
CA PHE A 227 3.19 4.85 -2.78
C PHE A 227 4.39 4.76 -3.72
N VAL A 228 5.59 4.93 -3.18
CA VAL A 228 6.85 4.97 -3.94
C VAL A 228 7.83 3.98 -3.34
N ILE A 229 8.51 3.24 -4.22
CA ILE A 229 9.66 2.39 -3.92
C ILE A 229 10.80 2.84 -4.82
N ASP A 230 11.95 3.10 -4.22
CA ASP A 230 13.19 3.44 -4.89
C ASP A 230 14.29 2.52 -4.33
N VAL A 231 14.74 1.57 -5.15
CA VAL A 231 15.76 0.57 -4.82
C VAL A 231 16.87 0.64 -5.86
N ASP A 232 18.10 0.82 -5.40
CA ASP A 232 19.31 0.80 -6.24
C ASP A 232 20.37 -0.08 -5.57
N GLU A 233 20.29 -1.38 -5.85
CA GLU A 233 21.24 -2.40 -5.39
C GLU A 233 22.06 -2.92 -6.59
N GLU A 234 23.16 -3.67 -6.32
CA GLU A 234 24.07 -4.14 -7.36
C GLU A 234 23.34 -4.91 -8.49
N ASP A 235 22.40 -5.77 -8.11
CA ASP A 235 21.70 -6.68 -9.05
C ASP A 235 20.29 -6.23 -9.41
N VAL A 236 19.72 -5.21 -8.72
CA VAL A 236 18.34 -4.76 -8.91
C VAL A 236 18.22 -3.25 -8.82
N LEU A 237 17.64 -2.64 -9.85
CA LEU A 237 17.15 -1.26 -9.80
C LEU A 237 15.63 -1.29 -9.95
N LEU A 238 14.92 -0.66 -9.02
CA LEU A 238 13.47 -0.51 -9.07
C LEU A 238 13.09 0.93 -8.70
N ASP A 239 12.55 1.66 -9.65
CA ASP A 239 11.85 2.93 -9.45
C ASP A 239 10.37 2.65 -9.71
N TYR A 240 9.56 2.74 -8.67
CA TYR A 240 8.15 2.37 -8.72
C TYR A 240 7.31 3.42 -8.01
N ASN A 241 6.38 4.02 -8.72
CA ASN A 241 5.48 5.04 -8.22
C ASN A 241 4.03 4.72 -8.62
N MET A 242 3.18 4.49 -7.62
CA MET A 242 1.73 4.43 -7.77
C MET A 242 1.11 5.61 -7.07
N SER A 243 0.45 6.51 -7.80
CA SER A 243 -0.17 7.68 -7.21
C SER A 243 -1.48 8.04 -7.88
N GLY A 244 -2.50 8.35 -7.08
CA GLY A 244 -3.80 8.71 -7.63
C GLY A 244 -4.86 9.01 -6.58
N PRO A 245 -5.99 9.59 -7.03
CA PRO A 245 -7.14 9.84 -6.18
C PRO A 245 -7.84 8.53 -5.78
N TYR A 246 -8.61 8.58 -4.72
CA TYR A 246 -9.52 7.50 -4.33
C TYR A 246 -10.83 8.05 -3.78
N ALA A 247 -11.87 7.23 -3.83
CA ALA A 247 -13.12 7.45 -3.14
C ALA A 247 -13.40 6.28 -2.20
N ALA A 248 -13.96 6.55 -1.02
CA ALA A 248 -14.21 5.51 -0.02
C ALA A 248 -15.54 5.72 0.72
N ILE A 249 -16.03 4.62 1.28
CA ILE A 249 -17.14 4.60 2.23
C ILE A 249 -16.66 3.84 3.47
N THR A 250 -16.88 4.44 4.64
CA THR A 250 -16.59 3.85 5.94
C THR A 250 -17.89 3.62 6.70
N ILE A 251 -17.96 2.48 7.38
CA ILE A 251 -18.98 2.18 8.39
C ILE A 251 -18.25 1.93 9.70
N SER A 252 -18.55 2.70 10.75
CA SER A 252 -17.93 2.57 12.08
C SER A 252 -18.93 2.72 13.20
N PHE A 253 -18.61 2.09 14.37
CA PHE A 253 -19.46 2.05 15.56
C PHE A 253 -18.65 2.34 16.83
#